data_e91aca97c7cd063aa0301aef85f0b892
#
_entry.id   e91aca97c7cd063aa0301aef85f0b892
#
_cell.length_a   1.000
_cell.length_b   1.000
_cell.length_c   1.000
_cell.angle_alpha   90.00
_cell.angle_beta   90.00
_cell.angle_gamma   90.00
#
_symmetry.space_group_name_H-M   'P 1'
#
loop_
_entity.id
_entity.type
_entity.pdbx_description
1 polymer ?
#
loop_
_entity_poly.entity_id
_entity_poly.type
_entity_poly.pdbx_seq_one_letter_code
_entity_poly.pdbx_strand_id
1 'polypeptide(L)'
;MRETMTSRERWLAAVRCQPVDRLPFWPKLDTSYASQQTEPFRRMDNAALQRWIGSDRHVGGPACVRVLRSRTSIEHREQDGWRRTEFRTAVGVLTASHRFDPRSSSWHPMEFPVKTVDDIEAMALAFSDQRLEFDADEFERANALVRDLGEEGVMATNIGVSPLMDWLQHLAGIEQGHLLLNDYSAQVEALFEVMHQALCRRAEIIADKAPYPLVYSTENTSTTLISPALFRRYCYQHLADYGRIVTAAGKHHILHMCGHLKALLPDIAALPAAAIEAFTSPPVGNTTLLDGRAACANKCLIGGTNASLWLEQAAAIIEALERDLDALPHRRGLVITSAGVMPPAASPETIRAVAAWVKAYSV
;
A
#
# COMPACT_ATOMS: atom_id res chain seq x y z
N MET A 1 27.19 -2.07 16.07
CA MET A 1 27.81 -2.84 14.95
C MET A 1 28.16 -1.87 13.82
N ARG A 2 29.17 -2.17 12.99
CA ARG A 2 29.49 -1.35 11.81
C ARG A 2 28.48 -1.72 10.70
N GLU A 3 27.78 -0.74 10.15
CA GLU A 3 26.92 -0.96 8.98
C GLU A 3 27.79 -1.39 7.78
N THR A 4 27.41 -2.48 7.12
CA THR A 4 28.13 -3.04 5.96
C THR A 4 27.29 -3.03 4.70
N MET A 5 25.99 -2.77 4.83
CA MET A 5 25.02 -2.66 3.73
C MET A 5 24.55 -1.21 3.59
N THR A 6 24.30 -0.79 2.35
CA THR A 6 23.50 0.43 2.08
C THR A 6 22.04 0.23 2.49
N SER A 7 21.26 1.30 2.63
CA SER A 7 19.82 1.19 2.89
C SER A 7 19.11 0.42 1.79
N ARG A 8 19.49 0.61 0.53
CA ARG A 8 18.95 -0.13 -0.60
C ARG A 8 19.23 -1.63 -0.53
N GLU A 9 20.49 -2.02 -0.30
CA GLU A 9 20.88 -3.42 -0.16
C GLU A 9 20.13 -4.09 0.99
N ARG A 10 20.03 -3.42 2.13
CA ARG A 10 19.34 -3.90 3.33
C ARG A 10 17.85 -4.14 3.08
N TRP A 11 17.16 -3.20 2.40
CA TRP A 11 15.77 -3.36 2.00
C TRP A 11 15.58 -4.59 1.12
N LEU A 12 16.39 -4.72 0.08
CA LEU A 12 16.27 -5.83 -0.88
C LEU A 12 16.61 -7.17 -0.24
N ALA A 13 17.61 -7.22 0.64
CA ALA A 13 17.92 -8.43 1.42
C ALA A 13 16.75 -8.82 2.34
N ALA A 14 16.15 -7.85 3.04
CA ALA A 14 14.98 -8.10 3.88
C ALA A 14 13.78 -8.62 3.07
N VAL A 15 13.44 -7.99 1.94
CA VAL A 15 12.36 -8.45 1.05
C VAL A 15 12.61 -9.86 0.52
N ARG A 16 13.85 -10.26 0.32
CA ARG A 16 14.26 -11.62 -0.10
C ARG A 16 14.43 -12.60 1.06
N CYS A 17 14.08 -12.21 2.29
CA CYS A 17 14.32 -12.99 3.51
C CYS A 17 15.77 -13.44 3.70
N GLN A 18 16.73 -12.66 3.19
CA GLN A 18 18.16 -12.87 3.35
C GLN A 18 18.67 -12.23 4.67
N PRO A 19 19.85 -12.60 5.15
CA PRO A 19 20.49 -11.93 6.27
C PRO A 19 20.72 -10.45 5.97
N VAL A 20 20.59 -9.62 7.01
CA VAL A 20 20.88 -8.18 7.00
C VAL A 20 21.89 -7.83 8.08
N ASP A 21 22.63 -6.77 7.90
CA ASP A 21 23.60 -6.27 8.92
C ASP A 21 22.90 -5.66 10.15
N ARG A 22 21.68 -5.15 9.99
CA ARG A 22 20.75 -4.67 11.01
C ARG A 22 19.33 -4.64 10.47
N LEU A 23 18.33 -4.53 11.33
CA LEU A 23 16.94 -4.38 10.87
C LEU A 23 16.75 -3.07 10.08
N PRO A 24 16.11 -3.12 8.89
CA PRO A 24 15.65 -1.91 8.22
C PRO A 24 14.55 -1.23 9.04
N PHE A 25 14.60 0.10 9.08
CA PHE A 25 13.58 0.93 9.73
C PHE A 25 13.01 1.97 8.77
N TRP A 26 11.67 1.96 8.62
CA TRP A 26 10.96 2.90 7.77
C TRP A 26 9.71 3.45 8.48
N PRO A 27 9.70 4.73 8.92
CA PRO A 27 8.62 5.28 9.75
C PRO A 27 7.33 5.63 8.98
N LYS A 28 7.24 5.41 7.68
CA LYS A 28 6.06 5.74 6.84
C LYS A 28 5.57 7.18 7.03
N LEU A 29 6.46 8.15 6.96
CA LEU A 29 6.10 9.56 6.94
C LEU A 29 5.41 9.88 5.61
N ASP A 30 4.21 10.43 5.67
CA ASP A 30 3.57 10.99 4.50
C ASP A 30 4.02 12.45 4.25
N THR A 31 3.54 13.05 3.17
CA THR A 31 3.92 14.42 2.80
C THR A 31 3.37 15.46 3.78
N SER A 32 2.33 15.13 4.55
CA SER A 32 1.70 16.05 5.51
C SER A 32 2.35 16.01 6.88
N TYR A 33 3.10 14.96 7.22
CA TYR A 33 3.66 14.77 8.56
C TYR A 33 4.53 15.96 8.99
N ALA A 34 5.50 16.35 8.16
CA ALA A 34 6.42 17.45 8.50
C ALA A 34 5.68 18.79 8.71
N SER A 35 4.68 19.09 7.89
CA SER A 35 3.91 20.33 7.97
C SER A 35 3.13 20.50 9.28
N GLN A 36 2.85 19.40 9.97
CA GLN A 36 2.13 19.38 11.25
C GLN A 36 3.07 19.37 12.46
N GLN A 37 4.39 19.32 12.24
CA GLN A 37 5.39 19.37 13.31
C GLN A 37 5.71 20.81 13.72
N THR A 38 6.43 20.96 14.84
CA THR A 38 7.01 22.23 15.27
C THR A 38 8.34 22.50 14.53
N GLU A 39 8.85 23.72 14.62
CA GLU A 39 10.18 24.06 14.11
C GLU A 39 11.27 23.29 14.90
N PRO A 40 12.34 22.83 14.25
CA PRO A 40 12.70 23.10 12.85
C PRO A 40 12.08 22.12 11.84
N PHE A 41 11.40 21.06 12.27
CA PHE A 41 10.92 19.94 11.44
C PHE A 41 9.87 20.38 10.40
N ARG A 42 9.06 21.39 10.75
CA ARG A 42 8.02 21.93 9.88
C ARG A 42 8.54 22.40 8.53
N ARG A 43 9.78 22.86 8.46
CA ARG A 43 10.42 23.34 7.23
C ARG A 43 11.21 22.28 6.48
N MET A 44 11.35 21.10 7.05
CA MET A 44 12.05 20.01 6.38
C MET A 44 11.14 19.37 5.32
N ASP A 45 11.71 19.08 4.17
CA ASP A 45 11.06 18.15 3.25
C ASP A 45 11.12 16.72 3.83
N ASN A 46 10.34 15.82 3.26
CA ASN A 46 10.26 14.43 3.73
C ASN A 46 11.63 13.73 3.68
N ALA A 47 12.45 14.01 2.67
CA ALA A 47 13.77 13.40 2.52
C ALA A 47 14.72 13.86 3.62
N ALA A 48 14.76 15.17 3.90
CA ALA A 48 15.57 15.74 4.97
C ALA A 48 15.15 15.21 6.35
N LEU A 49 13.84 15.11 6.60
CA LEU A 49 13.33 14.58 7.87
C LEU A 49 13.66 13.09 8.02
N GLN A 50 13.51 12.29 6.99
CA GLN A 50 13.87 10.87 7.02
C GLN A 50 15.37 10.66 7.24
N ARG A 51 16.24 11.49 6.63
CA ARG A 51 17.69 11.48 6.90
C ARG A 51 18.00 11.86 8.35
N TRP A 52 17.33 12.88 8.89
CA TRP A 52 17.50 13.30 10.27
C TRP A 52 17.10 12.22 11.27
N ILE A 53 16.00 11.52 11.01
CA ILE A 53 15.56 10.33 11.78
C ILE A 53 16.57 9.20 11.61
N GLY A 54 17.21 9.10 10.45
CA GLY A 54 18.11 8.01 10.08
C GLY A 54 17.37 6.78 9.60
N SER A 55 16.24 6.93 8.88
CA SER A 55 15.47 5.82 8.32
C SER A 55 16.14 5.21 7.08
N ASP A 56 15.79 3.95 6.80
CA ASP A 56 16.04 3.32 5.51
C ASP A 56 14.88 3.71 4.59
N ARG A 57 15.12 4.68 3.70
CA ARG A 57 14.07 5.34 2.93
C ARG A 57 13.33 4.38 1.99
N HIS A 58 12.01 4.55 1.90
CA HIS A 58 11.15 3.96 0.89
C HIS A 58 10.37 5.08 0.19
N VAL A 59 10.44 5.13 -1.12
CA VAL A 59 9.87 6.23 -1.91
C VAL A 59 8.94 5.67 -2.99
N GLY A 60 7.75 6.24 -3.11
CA GLY A 60 6.83 5.96 -4.21
C GLY A 60 7.25 6.68 -5.48
N GLY A 61 7.07 6.03 -6.62
CA GLY A 61 7.34 6.62 -7.92
C GLY A 61 6.19 6.39 -8.91
N PRO A 62 6.17 7.13 -10.05
CA PRO A 62 5.14 7.02 -11.07
C PRO A 62 5.09 5.61 -11.66
N ALA A 63 3.91 5.21 -12.12
CA ALA A 63 3.69 3.86 -12.66
C ALA A 63 4.25 3.66 -14.08
N CYS A 64 4.61 4.74 -14.76
CA CYS A 64 5.00 4.75 -16.17
C CYS A 64 3.87 4.24 -17.08
N VAL A 65 2.62 4.50 -16.70
CA VAL A 65 1.42 4.04 -17.39
C VAL A 65 0.45 5.19 -17.60
N ARG A 66 0.12 5.49 -18.84
CA ARG A 66 -0.97 6.42 -19.16
C ARG A 66 -2.23 5.67 -19.57
N VAL A 67 -3.37 6.26 -19.23
CA VAL A 67 -4.70 5.75 -19.57
C VAL A 67 -5.28 6.62 -20.67
N LEU A 68 -5.60 6.02 -21.81
CA LEU A 68 -6.32 6.66 -22.91
C LEU A 68 -7.77 6.19 -22.92
N ARG A 69 -8.68 7.09 -23.28
CA ARG A 69 -10.11 6.83 -23.43
C ARG A 69 -10.61 7.46 -24.72
N SER A 70 -11.54 6.81 -25.40
CA SER A 70 -12.05 7.29 -26.69
C SER A 70 -13.55 7.57 -26.69
N ARG A 71 -14.31 6.92 -25.81
CA ARG A 71 -15.76 6.96 -25.74
C ARG A 71 -16.29 7.41 -24.39
N THR A 72 -15.40 7.44 -23.39
CA THR A 72 -15.74 7.82 -22.03
C THR A 72 -14.80 8.93 -21.56
N SER A 73 -15.22 9.71 -20.57
CA SER A 73 -14.33 10.68 -19.91
C SER A 73 -14.49 10.61 -18.40
N ILE A 74 -13.41 10.94 -17.71
CA ILE A 74 -13.41 11.12 -16.26
C ILE A 74 -12.89 12.52 -15.98
N GLU A 75 -13.71 13.35 -15.36
CA GLU A 75 -13.37 14.71 -15.00
C GLU A 75 -13.29 14.87 -13.49
N HIS A 76 -12.23 15.51 -13.04
CA HIS A 76 -12.04 15.85 -11.62
C HIS A 76 -12.09 17.36 -11.43
N ARG A 77 -12.88 17.80 -10.44
CA ARG A 77 -12.96 19.20 -10.03
C ARG A 77 -12.74 19.30 -8.53
N GLU A 78 -11.85 20.19 -8.15
CA GLU A 78 -11.55 20.44 -6.73
C GLU A 78 -11.81 21.90 -6.41
N GLN A 79 -12.71 22.13 -5.45
CA GLN A 79 -13.10 23.45 -5.01
C GLN A 79 -13.60 23.41 -3.55
N ASP A 80 -13.20 24.39 -2.75
CA ASP A 80 -13.67 24.61 -1.37
C ASP A 80 -13.57 23.37 -0.46
N GLY A 81 -12.49 22.56 -0.63
CA GLY A 81 -12.28 21.33 0.10
C GLY A 81 -13.21 20.19 -0.32
N TRP A 82 -13.83 20.29 -1.47
CA TRP A 82 -14.54 19.20 -2.14
C TRP A 82 -13.79 18.77 -3.39
N ARG A 83 -13.71 17.46 -3.58
CA ARG A 83 -13.30 16.86 -4.85
C ARG A 83 -14.49 16.13 -5.43
N ARG A 84 -14.91 16.52 -6.63
CA ARG A 84 -15.98 15.86 -7.38
C ARG A 84 -15.39 15.17 -8.60
N THR A 85 -15.87 13.96 -8.88
CA THR A 85 -15.49 13.18 -10.05
C THR A 85 -16.73 12.85 -10.84
N GLU A 86 -16.72 13.11 -12.14
CA GLU A 86 -17.76 12.71 -13.07
C GLU A 86 -17.21 11.67 -14.05
N PHE A 87 -17.92 10.54 -14.18
CA PHE A 87 -17.66 9.51 -15.17
C PHE A 87 -18.73 9.61 -16.24
N ARG A 88 -18.36 10.01 -17.44
CA ARG A 88 -19.28 10.17 -18.56
C ARG A 88 -19.16 8.98 -19.51
N THR A 89 -20.27 8.29 -19.76
CA THR A 89 -20.36 7.13 -20.66
C THR A 89 -21.54 7.28 -21.61
N ALA A 90 -21.65 6.36 -22.57
CA ALA A 90 -22.76 6.36 -23.51
C ALA A 90 -24.12 6.05 -22.86
N VAL A 91 -24.14 5.39 -21.68
CA VAL A 91 -25.36 4.98 -20.98
C VAL A 91 -25.68 5.82 -19.75
N GLY A 92 -24.81 6.73 -19.34
CA GLY A 92 -25.08 7.60 -18.19
C GLY A 92 -23.87 8.35 -17.70
N VAL A 93 -24.13 9.20 -16.71
CA VAL A 93 -23.10 9.98 -15.98
C VAL A 93 -23.15 9.57 -14.51
N LEU A 94 -22.02 9.06 -14.01
CA LEU A 94 -21.87 8.73 -12.59
C LEU A 94 -21.07 9.82 -11.87
N THR A 95 -21.40 10.03 -10.61
CA THR A 95 -20.74 11.06 -9.78
C THR A 95 -20.21 10.45 -8.50
N ALA A 96 -19.01 10.91 -8.11
CA ALA A 96 -18.43 10.66 -6.79
C ALA A 96 -18.00 11.98 -6.16
N SER A 97 -18.03 12.04 -4.83
CA SER A 97 -17.52 13.21 -4.12
C SER A 97 -16.72 12.82 -2.88
N HIS A 98 -15.70 13.62 -2.58
CA HIS A 98 -14.88 13.50 -1.38
C HIS A 98 -14.79 14.85 -0.68
N ARG A 99 -14.69 14.81 0.65
CA ARG A 99 -14.45 15.98 1.49
C ARG A 99 -13.06 15.91 2.10
N PHE A 100 -12.32 17.02 1.99
CA PHE A 100 -11.02 17.14 2.66
C PHE A 100 -11.21 17.45 4.14
N ASP A 101 -10.55 16.68 5.00
CA ASP A 101 -10.44 16.97 6.42
C ASP A 101 -9.03 17.52 6.72
N PRO A 102 -8.91 18.82 7.11
CA PRO A 102 -7.61 19.41 7.45
C PRO A 102 -6.94 18.78 8.68
N ARG A 103 -7.72 18.16 9.59
CA ARG A 103 -7.19 17.56 10.82
C ARG A 103 -6.41 16.29 10.56
N SER A 104 -6.93 15.46 9.66
CA SER A 104 -6.27 14.23 9.22
C SER A 104 -5.45 14.40 7.94
N SER A 105 -5.54 15.58 7.30
CA SER A 105 -4.96 15.86 5.97
C SER A 105 -5.35 14.83 4.91
N SER A 106 -6.59 14.32 4.98
CA SER A 106 -7.08 13.25 4.11
C SER A 106 -8.41 13.57 3.47
N TRP A 107 -8.68 12.89 2.35
CA TRP A 107 -9.95 12.97 1.63
C TRP A 107 -10.84 11.81 2.04
N HIS A 108 -12.07 12.11 2.45
CA HIS A 108 -13.07 11.14 2.86
C HIS A 108 -14.16 11.02 1.81
N PRO A 109 -14.54 9.79 1.39
CA PRO A 109 -15.63 9.61 0.44
C PRO A 109 -16.97 10.01 1.08
N MET A 110 -17.71 10.85 0.38
CA MET A 110 -19.05 11.32 0.77
C MET A 110 -20.13 10.74 -0.16
N GLU A 111 -19.74 10.42 -1.38
CA GLU A 111 -20.61 9.85 -2.40
C GLU A 111 -19.79 8.90 -3.28
N PHE A 112 -20.30 7.69 -3.48
CA PHE A 112 -19.72 6.70 -4.38
C PHE A 112 -20.39 6.77 -5.77
N PRO A 113 -19.66 6.44 -6.86
CA PRO A 113 -20.21 6.56 -8.20
C PRO A 113 -21.27 5.50 -8.54
N VAL A 114 -21.20 4.31 -7.95
CA VAL A 114 -22.15 3.22 -8.19
C VAL A 114 -23.13 3.13 -7.03
N LYS A 115 -24.41 3.39 -7.30
CA LYS A 115 -25.51 3.43 -6.32
C LYS A 115 -26.58 2.41 -6.61
N THR A 116 -26.75 2.06 -7.89
CA THR A 116 -27.80 1.15 -8.39
C THR A 116 -27.19 0.13 -9.34
N VAL A 117 -27.98 -0.86 -9.74
CA VAL A 117 -27.57 -1.86 -10.74
C VAL A 117 -27.27 -1.24 -12.11
N ASP A 118 -28.00 -0.20 -12.51
CA ASP A 118 -27.80 0.49 -13.80
C ASP A 118 -26.43 1.21 -13.85
N ASP A 119 -25.92 1.68 -12.70
CA ASP A 119 -24.60 2.31 -12.60
C ASP A 119 -23.46 1.32 -12.85
N ILE A 120 -23.70 0.02 -12.64
CA ILE A 120 -22.68 -1.02 -12.86
C ILE A 120 -22.31 -1.10 -14.35
N GLU A 121 -23.29 -1.02 -15.25
CA GLU A 121 -23.05 -1.03 -16.70
C GLU A 121 -22.23 0.20 -17.12
N ALA A 122 -22.60 1.39 -16.65
CA ALA A 122 -21.87 2.61 -16.93
C ALA A 122 -20.41 2.53 -16.43
N MET A 123 -20.18 1.98 -15.25
CA MET A 123 -18.84 1.79 -14.71
C MET A 123 -18.05 0.76 -15.53
N ALA A 124 -18.67 -0.35 -15.94
CA ALA A 124 -18.04 -1.35 -16.80
C ALA A 124 -17.62 -0.76 -18.16
N LEU A 125 -18.43 0.11 -18.77
CA LEU A 125 -18.05 0.85 -19.97
C LEU A 125 -16.86 1.77 -19.72
N ALA A 126 -16.82 2.47 -18.58
CA ALA A 126 -15.70 3.34 -18.23
C ALA A 126 -14.38 2.57 -18.08
N PHE A 127 -14.42 1.36 -17.51
CA PHE A 127 -13.22 0.49 -17.41
C PHE A 127 -12.88 -0.17 -18.74
N SER A 128 -13.82 -0.64 -19.53
CA SER A 128 -13.57 -1.29 -20.82
C SER A 128 -13.00 -0.36 -21.89
N ASP A 129 -13.26 0.95 -21.80
CA ASP A 129 -12.71 1.96 -22.71
C ASP A 129 -11.26 2.39 -22.34
N GLN A 130 -10.67 1.81 -21.29
CA GLN A 130 -9.28 2.08 -20.93
C GLN A 130 -8.33 1.38 -21.88
N ARG A 131 -7.50 2.15 -22.56
CA ARG A 131 -6.32 1.65 -23.25
C ARG A 131 -5.08 2.08 -22.47
N LEU A 132 -4.41 1.12 -21.87
CA LEU A 132 -3.23 1.34 -21.05
C LEU A 132 -1.97 1.24 -21.92
N GLU A 133 -1.14 2.27 -21.88
CA GLU A 133 0.09 2.37 -22.65
C GLU A 133 1.25 2.80 -21.76
N PHE A 134 2.47 2.49 -22.20
CA PHE A 134 3.67 3.00 -21.57
C PHE A 134 3.74 4.53 -21.69
N ASP A 135 4.08 5.18 -20.58
CA ASP A 135 4.30 6.62 -20.50
C ASP A 135 5.80 6.92 -20.39
N ALA A 136 6.37 7.41 -21.49
CA ALA A 136 7.80 7.72 -21.58
C ALA A 136 8.19 8.93 -20.71
N ASP A 137 7.30 9.92 -20.53
CA ASP A 137 7.57 11.10 -19.70
C ASP A 137 7.58 10.73 -18.23
N GLU A 138 6.65 9.86 -17.81
CA GLU A 138 6.69 9.30 -16.45
C GLU A 138 7.94 8.45 -16.23
N PHE A 139 8.38 7.68 -17.22
CA PHE A 139 9.58 6.86 -17.13
C PHE A 139 10.84 7.71 -16.93
N GLU A 140 10.99 8.82 -17.66
CA GLU A 140 12.12 9.73 -17.45
C GLU A 140 12.12 10.37 -16.06
N ARG A 141 10.94 10.76 -15.55
CA ARG A 141 10.78 11.22 -14.17
C ARG A 141 11.15 10.13 -13.17
N ALA A 142 10.70 8.89 -13.43
CA ALA A 142 11.02 7.73 -12.61
C ALA A 142 12.52 7.49 -12.49
N ASN A 143 13.23 7.53 -13.61
CA ASN A 143 14.69 7.38 -13.66
C ASN A 143 15.42 8.50 -12.92
N ALA A 144 14.93 9.73 -13.03
CA ALA A 144 15.50 10.85 -12.26
C ALA A 144 15.36 10.64 -10.74
N LEU A 145 14.19 10.21 -10.28
CA LEU A 145 13.95 9.90 -8.87
C LEU A 145 14.81 8.73 -8.37
N VAL A 146 15.00 7.69 -9.19
CA VAL A 146 15.89 6.56 -8.83
C VAL A 146 17.33 7.03 -8.68
N ARG A 147 17.82 7.88 -9.59
CA ARG A 147 19.18 8.45 -9.48
C ARG A 147 19.35 9.34 -8.25
N ASP A 148 18.33 10.17 -7.94
CA ASP A 148 18.36 11.06 -6.78
C ASP A 148 18.37 10.28 -5.45
N LEU A 149 17.55 9.23 -5.34
CA LEU A 149 17.50 8.38 -4.15
C LEU A 149 18.81 7.58 -3.96
N GLY A 150 19.38 7.08 -5.04
CA GLY A 150 20.59 6.27 -5.03
C GLY A 150 20.53 5.09 -4.05
N GLU A 151 21.51 4.99 -3.16
CA GLU A 151 21.63 3.91 -2.17
C GLU A 151 20.96 4.23 -0.82
N GLU A 152 20.32 5.40 -0.68
CA GLU A 152 19.65 5.80 0.57
C GLU A 152 18.34 5.04 0.84
N GLY A 153 17.86 4.24 -0.10
CA GLY A 153 16.63 3.49 0.06
C GLY A 153 16.17 2.74 -1.18
N VAL A 154 14.90 2.36 -1.18
CA VAL A 154 14.25 1.68 -2.30
C VAL A 154 13.10 2.50 -2.86
N MET A 155 12.85 2.32 -4.15
CA MET A 155 11.65 2.84 -4.79
C MET A 155 10.66 1.74 -5.12
N ALA A 156 9.39 2.11 -5.09
CA ALA A 156 8.27 1.24 -5.43
C ALA A 156 7.25 1.99 -6.28
N THR A 157 6.42 1.24 -6.99
CA THR A 157 5.21 1.75 -7.62
C THR A 157 4.02 0.85 -7.34
N ASN A 158 2.82 1.24 -7.78
CA ASN A 158 1.57 0.56 -7.43
C ASN A 158 0.78 0.15 -8.69
N ILE A 159 0.35 -1.12 -8.72
CA ILE A 159 -0.57 -1.62 -9.74
C ILE A 159 -1.97 -1.03 -9.52
N GLY A 160 -2.41 -0.97 -8.27
CA GLY A 160 -3.75 -0.56 -7.88
C GLY A 160 -4.31 -1.48 -6.78
N VAL A 161 -5.61 -1.56 -6.74
CA VAL A 161 -6.42 -2.31 -5.78
C VAL A 161 -7.14 -3.43 -6.54
N SER A 162 -7.30 -4.62 -5.95
CA SER A 162 -8.10 -5.69 -6.58
C SER A 162 -9.56 -5.25 -6.79
N PRO A 163 -10.26 -5.80 -7.79
CA PRO A 163 -11.60 -5.35 -8.14
C PRO A 163 -12.59 -5.32 -6.96
N LEU A 164 -12.64 -6.37 -6.12
CA LEU A 164 -13.53 -6.37 -4.96
C LEU A 164 -13.16 -5.26 -3.96
N MET A 165 -11.88 -5.08 -3.68
CA MET A 165 -11.46 -4.06 -2.71
C MET A 165 -11.62 -2.65 -3.26
N ASP A 166 -11.41 -2.43 -4.57
CA ASP A 166 -11.72 -1.16 -5.25
C ASP A 166 -13.23 -0.87 -5.24
N TRP A 167 -14.04 -1.89 -5.49
CA TRP A 167 -15.49 -1.84 -5.41
C TRP A 167 -15.98 -1.34 -4.06
N LEU A 168 -15.47 -1.93 -2.97
CA LEU A 168 -15.87 -1.57 -1.60
C LEU A 168 -15.29 -0.23 -1.13
N GLN A 169 -14.07 0.12 -1.57
CA GLN A 169 -13.39 1.33 -1.09
C GLN A 169 -13.75 2.58 -1.89
N HIS A 170 -13.95 2.44 -3.22
CA HIS A 170 -13.98 3.60 -4.12
C HIS A 170 -15.20 3.65 -5.05
N LEU A 171 -15.84 2.51 -5.38
CA LEU A 171 -16.88 2.49 -6.38
C LEU A 171 -18.30 2.43 -5.80
N ALA A 172 -18.59 1.55 -4.86
CA ALA A 172 -19.94 1.38 -4.30
C ALA A 172 -20.04 1.63 -2.79
N GLY A 173 -18.91 1.64 -2.08
CA GLY A 173 -18.88 1.67 -0.63
C GLY A 173 -19.16 0.30 0.00
N ILE A 174 -18.99 0.19 1.32
CA ILE A 174 -19.03 -1.10 2.00
C ILE A 174 -20.45 -1.68 2.00
N GLU A 175 -21.44 -0.97 2.52
CA GLU A 175 -22.81 -1.45 2.66
C GLU A 175 -23.45 -1.71 1.31
N GLN A 176 -23.52 -0.68 0.45
CA GLN A 176 -24.13 -0.79 -0.86
C GLN A 176 -23.38 -1.77 -1.76
N GLY A 177 -22.03 -1.83 -1.65
CA GLY A 177 -21.22 -2.78 -2.40
C GLY A 177 -21.53 -4.23 -2.07
N HIS A 178 -21.75 -4.57 -0.80
CA HIS A 178 -22.17 -5.92 -0.42
C HIS A 178 -23.59 -6.25 -0.88
N LEU A 179 -24.53 -5.31 -0.76
CA LEU A 179 -25.91 -5.50 -1.23
C LEU A 179 -25.95 -5.75 -2.74
N LEU A 180 -25.33 -4.89 -3.53
CA LEU A 180 -25.27 -5.03 -4.99
C LEU A 180 -24.56 -6.32 -5.42
N LEU A 181 -23.48 -6.71 -4.75
CA LEU A 181 -22.75 -7.95 -5.04
C LEU A 181 -23.62 -9.19 -4.74
N ASN A 182 -24.46 -9.14 -3.70
CA ASN A 182 -25.40 -10.23 -3.38
C ASN A 182 -26.54 -10.31 -4.37
N ASP A 183 -27.18 -9.18 -4.69
CA ASP A 183 -28.41 -9.12 -5.45
C ASP A 183 -28.17 -9.19 -6.97
N TYR A 184 -27.01 -8.69 -7.44
CA TYR A 184 -26.65 -8.56 -8.85
C TYR A 184 -25.25 -9.12 -9.14
N SER A 185 -24.96 -10.30 -8.59
CA SER A 185 -23.61 -10.90 -8.63
C SER A 185 -23.06 -11.02 -10.06
N ALA A 186 -23.89 -11.40 -11.04
CA ALA A 186 -23.44 -11.57 -12.41
C ALA A 186 -22.94 -10.26 -13.05
N GLN A 187 -23.63 -9.14 -12.80
CA GLN A 187 -23.24 -7.82 -13.31
C GLN A 187 -21.97 -7.31 -12.62
N VAL A 188 -21.87 -7.50 -11.30
CA VAL A 188 -20.69 -7.10 -10.53
C VAL A 188 -19.47 -7.94 -10.90
N GLU A 189 -19.64 -9.25 -11.09
CA GLU A 189 -18.57 -10.16 -11.54
C GLU A 189 -18.08 -9.81 -12.97
N ALA A 190 -18.99 -9.43 -13.86
CA ALA A 190 -18.62 -8.95 -15.19
C ALA A 190 -17.79 -7.64 -15.12
N LEU A 191 -18.16 -6.70 -14.24
CA LEU A 191 -17.35 -5.51 -13.98
C LEU A 191 -15.98 -5.88 -13.40
N PHE A 192 -15.92 -6.80 -12.43
CA PHE A 192 -14.66 -7.24 -11.83
C PHE A 192 -13.71 -7.86 -12.86
N GLU A 193 -14.23 -8.62 -13.82
CA GLU A 193 -13.42 -9.19 -14.90
C GLU A 193 -12.78 -8.09 -15.76
N VAL A 194 -13.56 -7.08 -16.17
CA VAL A 194 -13.03 -5.94 -16.94
C VAL A 194 -11.97 -5.17 -16.16
N MET A 195 -12.20 -4.92 -14.88
CA MET A 195 -11.24 -4.25 -14.00
C MET A 195 -9.95 -5.09 -13.84
N HIS A 196 -10.10 -6.40 -13.65
CA HIS A 196 -8.98 -7.33 -13.51
C HIS A 196 -8.09 -7.33 -14.76
N GLN A 197 -8.69 -7.42 -15.95
CA GLN A 197 -7.94 -7.37 -17.22
C GLN A 197 -7.16 -6.07 -17.36
N ALA A 198 -7.75 -4.93 -17.02
CA ALA A 198 -7.07 -3.65 -17.02
C ALA A 198 -5.88 -3.62 -16.03
N LEU A 199 -6.05 -4.18 -14.83
CA LEU A 199 -5.00 -4.26 -13.81
C LEU A 199 -3.89 -5.24 -14.21
N CYS A 200 -4.19 -6.37 -14.85
CA CYS A 200 -3.18 -7.26 -15.43
C CYS A 200 -2.34 -6.52 -16.48
N ARG A 201 -3.01 -5.79 -17.40
CA ARG A 201 -2.30 -5.00 -18.40
C ARG A 201 -1.41 -3.91 -17.77
N ARG A 202 -1.91 -3.24 -16.73
CA ARG A 202 -1.12 -2.27 -15.96
C ARG A 202 0.09 -2.93 -15.29
N ALA A 203 -0.10 -4.10 -14.68
CA ALA A 203 0.98 -4.87 -14.07
C ALA A 203 2.05 -5.28 -15.07
N GLU A 204 1.67 -5.70 -16.28
CA GLU A 204 2.60 -6.03 -17.37
C GLU A 204 3.48 -4.83 -17.76
N ILE A 205 2.88 -3.64 -17.96
CA ILE A 205 3.63 -2.44 -18.32
C ILE A 205 4.58 -2.05 -17.19
N ILE A 206 4.11 -2.05 -15.95
CA ILE A 206 4.93 -1.74 -14.77
C ILE A 206 6.08 -2.76 -14.64
N ALA A 207 5.79 -4.04 -14.79
CA ALA A 207 6.77 -5.10 -14.66
C ALA A 207 7.88 -4.99 -15.72
N ASP A 208 7.51 -4.67 -16.94
CA ASP A 208 8.46 -4.54 -18.06
C ASP A 208 9.24 -3.20 -18.04
N LYS A 209 8.57 -2.08 -17.73
CA LYS A 209 9.12 -0.73 -17.98
C LYS A 209 9.53 0.03 -16.71
N ALA A 210 8.80 -0.06 -15.61
CA ALA A 210 9.12 0.77 -14.44
C ALA A 210 10.49 0.39 -13.84
N PRO A 211 11.36 1.37 -13.47
CA PRO A 211 12.74 1.08 -13.04
C PRO A 211 12.86 0.64 -11.57
N TYR A 212 11.76 0.25 -10.96
CA TYR A 212 11.70 -0.06 -9.52
C TYR A 212 11.76 -1.56 -9.25
N PRO A 213 12.43 -2.01 -8.16
CA PRO A 213 12.45 -3.41 -7.78
C PRO A 213 11.19 -3.85 -7.05
N LEU A 214 10.41 -2.91 -6.45
CA LEU A 214 9.23 -3.20 -5.66
C LEU A 214 7.96 -2.73 -6.37
N VAL A 215 6.95 -3.59 -6.42
CA VAL A 215 5.66 -3.31 -7.04
C VAL A 215 4.55 -3.68 -6.06
N TYR A 216 3.69 -2.73 -5.72
CA TYR A 216 2.63 -2.90 -4.73
C TYR A 216 1.27 -3.20 -5.36
N SER A 217 0.46 -3.97 -4.62
CA SER A 217 -1.00 -3.91 -4.67
C SER A 217 -1.49 -3.37 -3.34
N THR A 218 -2.22 -2.23 -3.36
CA THR A 218 -2.72 -1.58 -2.15
C THR A 218 -4.12 -2.09 -1.82
N GLU A 219 -4.18 -3.26 -1.20
CA GLU A 219 -5.43 -3.98 -0.98
C GLU A 219 -6.28 -3.45 0.18
N ASN A 220 -5.66 -2.97 1.26
CA ASN A 220 -6.36 -2.60 2.49
C ASN A 220 -7.30 -3.71 3.03
N THR A 221 -6.97 -4.97 2.77
CA THR A 221 -7.80 -6.13 3.13
C THR A 221 -7.92 -6.29 4.63
N SER A 222 -9.15 -6.54 5.09
CA SER A 222 -9.44 -6.83 6.50
C SER A 222 -10.65 -7.76 6.62
N THR A 223 -10.62 -8.69 7.57
CA THR A 223 -11.81 -9.51 7.88
C THR A 223 -12.94 -8.73 8.56
N THR A 224 -12.74 -7.45 8.83
CA THR A 224 -13.83 -6.52 9.19
C THR A 224 -14.62 -6.03 7.98
N LEU A 225 -14.08 -6.18 6.77
CA LEU A 225 -14.69 -5.74 5.51
C LEU A 225 -15.20 -6.91 4.68
N ILE A 226 -14.41 -7.99 4.60
CA ILE A 226 -14.73 -9.17 3.77
C ILE A 226 -14.43 -10.46 4.53
N SER A 227 -15.22 -11.50 4.28
CA SER A 227 -14.96 -12.82 4.82
C SER A 227 -13.81 -13.52 4.08
N PRO A 228 -13.17 -14.56 4.67
CA PRO A 228 -12.22 -15.41 3.97
C PRO A 228 -12.80 -16.07 2.70
N ALA A 229 -14.10 -16.36 2.68
CA ALA A 229 -14.77 -16.89 1.50
C ALA A 229 -14.82 -15.87 0.35
N LEU A 230 -15.17 -14.61 0.64
CA LEU A 230 -15.14 -13.53 -0.35
C LEU A 230 -13.73 -13.23 -0.84
N PHE A 231 -12.74 -13.25 0.07
CA PHE A 231 -11.33 -13.09 -0.31
C PHE A 231 -10.91 -14.16 -1.32
N ARG A 232 -11.18 -15.43 -1.05
CA ARG A 232 -10.84 -16.55 -1.96
C ARG A 232 -11.56 -16.44 -3.29
N ARG A 233 -12.83 -16.03 -3.29
CA ARG A 233 -13.65 -15.92 -4.51
C ARG A 233 -13.23 -14.75 -5.40
N TYR A 234 -12.93 -13.58 -4.83
CA TYR A 234 -12.84 -12.32 -5.58
C TYR A 234 -11.51 -11.58 -5.49
N CYS A 235 -10.60 -11.96 -4.58
CA CYS A 235 -9.29 -11.31 -4.45
C CYS A 235 -8.13 -12.25 -4.76
N TYR A 236 -8.20 -13.50 -4.28
CA TYR A 236 -7.04 -14.40 -4.29
C TYR A 236 -6.47 -14.62 -5.68
N GLN A 237 -7.31 -14.98 -6.67
CA GLN A 237 -6.83 -15.24 -8.02
C GLN A 237 -6.28 -13.97 -8.68
N HIS A 238 -6.94 -12.83 -8.49
CA HIS A 238 -6.48 -11.55 -9.03
C HIS A 238 -5.09 -11.19 -8.51
N LEU A 239 -4.89 -11.27 -7.19
CA LEU A 239 -3.59 -11.00 -6.57
C LEU A 239 -2.51 -12.01 -6.99
N ALA A 240 -2.90 -13.28 -7.20
CA ALA A 240 -1.99 -14.29 -7.70
C ALA A 240 -1.52 -13.98 -9.14
N ASP A 241 -2.40 -13.48 -9.99
CA ASP A 241 -2.06 -13.11 -11.36
C ASP A 241 -1.10 -11.91 -11.38
N TYR A 242 -1.39 -10.85 -10.61
CA TYR A 242 -0.47 -9.70 -10.48
C TYR A 242 0.90 -10.12 -9.95
N GLY A 243 0.91 -10.96 -8.92
CA GLY A 243 2.15 -11.47 -8.34
C GLY A 243 2.98 -12.29 -9.32
N ARG A 244 2.33 -13.15 -10.15
CA ARG A 244 3.03 -13.91 -11.19
C ARG A 244 3.64 -13.00 -12.27
N ILE A 245 2.89 -12.00 -12.76
CA ILE A 245 3.37 -11.02 -13.73
C ILE A 245 4.61 -10.30 -13.19
N VAL A 246 4.52 -9.77 -11.98
CA VAL A 246 5.62 -9.02 -11.35
C VAL A 246 6.85 -9.90 -11.11
N THR A 247 6.65 -11.11 -10.61
CA THR A 247 7.74 -12.05 -10.29
C THR A 247 8.42 -12.57 -11.55
N ALA A 248 7.67 -12.82 -12.63
CA ALA A 248 8.23 -13.25 -13.91
C ALA A 248 9.20 -12.20 -14.50
N ALA A 249 9.01 -10.93 -14.18
CA ALA A 249 9.92 -9.84 -14.57
C ALA A 249 11.10 -9.65 -13.58
N GLY A 250 11.29 -10.53 -12.60
CA GLY A 250 12.37 -10.45 -11.61
C GLY A 250 12.17 -9.37 -10.55
N LYS A 251 10.97 -8.84 -10.42
CA LYS A 251 10.60 -7.83 -9.41
C LYS A 251 9.90 -8.47 -8.21
N HIS A 252 9.72 -7.69 -7.14
CA HIS A 252 9.10 -8.14 -5.90
C HIS A 252 7.70 -7.56 -5.74
N HIS A 253 6.68 -8.42 -5.74
CA HIS A 253 5.31 -8.03 -5.46
C HIS A 253 5.11 -7.88 -3.95
N ILE A 254 4.57 -6.75 -3.52
CA ILE A 254 4.30 -6.41 -2.13
C ILE A 254 2.79 -6.21 -1.96
N LEU A 255 2.19 -6.89 -1.00
CA LEU A 255 0.78 -6.73 -0.66
C LEU A 255 0.64 -5.74 0.50
N HIS A 256 0.04 -4.57 0.25
CA HIS A 256 -0.34 -3.67 1.34
C HIS A 256 -1.69 -4.10 1.91
N MET A 257 -1.67 -4.65 3.11
CA MET A 257 -2.85 -5.17 3.81
C MET A 257 -2.85 -4.70 5.26
N CYS A 258 -3.62 -3.66 5.57
CA CYS A 258 -3.65 -2.97 6.86
C CYS A 258 -4.92 -3.29 7.65
N GLY A 259 -5.09 -4.48 8.16
CA GLY A 259 -6.31 -4.80 8.88
C GLY A 259 -6.22 -6.08 9.69
N HIS A 260 -7.37 -6.68 9.94
CA HIS A 260 -7.48 -7.96 10.62
C HIS A 260 -7.20 -9.09 9.63
N LEU A 261 -5.96 -9.59 9.61
CA LEU A 261 -5.49 -10.57 8.63
C LEU A 261 -5.42 -12.00 9.15
N LYS A 262 -5.57 -12.23 10.45
CA LYS A 262 -5.28 -13.54 11.07
C LYS A 262 -5.96 -14.72 10.37
N ALA A 263 -7.24 -14.58 10.02
CA ALA A 263 -8.00 -15.62 9.33
C ALA A 263 -7.64 -15.76 7.83
N LEU A 264 -6.95 -14.78 7.26
CA LEU A 264 -6.51 -14.76 5.85
C LEU A 264 -5.06 -15.20 5.66
N LEU A 265 -4.27 -15.31 6.74
CA LEU A 265 -2.85 -15.63 6.65
C LEU A 265 -2.54 -16.89 5.84
N PRO A 266 -3.31 -18.00 5.94
CA PRO A 266 -3.05 -19.18 5.11
C PRO A 266 -3.19 -18.91 3.60
N ASP A 267 -4.22 -18.15 3.22
CA ASP A 267 -4.44 -17.77 1.81
C ASP A 267 -3.36 -16.80 1.33
N ILE A 268 -3.00 -15.80 2.14
CA ILE A 268 -1.95 -14.82 1.84
C ILE A 268 -0.58 -15.52 1.72
N ALA A 269 -0.31 -16.50 2.55
CA ALA A 269 0.95 -17.26 2.51
C ALA A 269 1.15 -17.96 1.16
N ALA A 270 0.07 -18.43 0.53
CA ALA A 270 0.09 -19.12 -0.75
C ALA A 270 0.21 -18.19 -1.97
N LEU A 271 -0.03 -16.87 -1.81
CA LEU A 271 0.10 -15.91 -2.92
C LEU A 271 1.57 -15.74 -3.37
N PRO A 272 1.84 -15.52 -4.66
CA PRO A 272 3.17 -15.24 -5.18
C PRO A 272 3.60 -13.79 -4.90
N ALA A 273 3.68 -13.42 -3.63
CA ALA A 273 4.12 -12.12 -3.15
C ALA A 273 5.38 -12.29 -2.27
N ALA A 274 6.31 -11.35 -2.37
CA ALA A 274 7.55 -11.35 -1.61
C ALA A 274 7.36 -10.83 -0.18
N ALA A 275 6.40 -9.92 0.03
CA ALA A 275 6.17 -9.30 1.33
C ALA A 275 4.70 -8.93 1.56
N ILE A 276 4.37 -8.79 2.85
CA ILE A 276 3.12 -8.20 3.34
C ILE A 276 3.51 -6.89 4.04
N GLU A 277 2.99 -5.78 3.57
CA GLU A 277 3.23 -4.45 4.14
C GLU A 277 1.99 -3.98 4.90
N ALA A 278 2.19 -3.05 5.82
CA ALA A 278 1.23 -2.62 6.85
C ALA A 278 0.81 -3.78 7.76
N PHE A 279 1.73 -4.69 8.07
CA PHE A 279 1.47 -5.82 8.95
C PHE A 279 1.28 -5.33 10.39
N THR A 280 0.02 -5.11 10.74
CA THR A 280 -0.39 -4.29 11.89
C THR A 280 -0.66 -5.14 13.13
N SER A 281 0.01 -4.78 14.23
CA SER A 281 -0.18 -5.44 15.52
C SER A 281 -1.50 -5.02 16.23
N PRO A 282 -1.99 -5.83 17.19
CA PRO A 282 -3.09 -5.42 18.06
C PRO A 282 -2.80 -4.10 18.82
N PRO A 283 -3.83 -3.28 19.13
CA PRO A 283 -5.25 -3.52 18.92
C PRO A 283 -5.79 -3.06 17.55
N VAL A 284 -5.00 -2.39 16.73
CA VAL A 284 -5.44 -1.85 15.42
C VAL A 284 -5.60 -2.96 14.40
N GLY A 285 -4.62 -3.86 14.30
CA GLY A 285 -4.73 -5.13 13.58
C GLY A 285 -5.04 -6.29 14.54
N ASN A 286 -4.88 -7.52 14.05
CA ASN A 286 -5.05 -8.73 14.87
C ASN A 286 -3.97 -9.79 14.62
N THR A 287 -2.82 -9.39 14.09
CA THR A 287 -1.68 -10.28 13.80
C THR A 287 -0.42 -9.79 14.50
N THR A 288 0.29 -10.68 15.16
CA THR A 288 1.63 -10.43 15.69
C THR A 288 2.69 -10.81 14.65
N LEU A 289 3.93 -10.33 14.82
CA LEU A 289 5.06 -10.77 13.99
C LEU A 289 5.22 -12.31 14.07
N LEU A 290 4.96 -12.91 15.23
CA LEU A 290 5.01 -14.36 15.40
C LEU A 290 3.92 -15.08 14.61
N ASP A 291 2.66 -14.61 14.63
CA ASP A 291 1.59 -15.14 13.78
C ASP A 291 1.97 -15.09 12.30
N GLY A 292 2.50 -13.94 11.85
CA GLY A 292 2.95 -13.75 10.48
C GLY A 292 4.10 -14.66 10.09
N ARG A 293 5.09 -14.81 10.96
CA ARG A 293 6.24 -15.69 10.69
C ARG A 293 5.84 -17.16 10.67
N ALA A 294 4.92 -17.58 11.53
CA ALA A 294 4.42 -18.95 11.56
C ALA A 294 3.63 -19.31 10.29
N ALA A 295 2.82 -18.39 9.78
CA ALA A 295 2.02 -18.62 8.57
C ALA A 295 2.80 -18.37 7.27
N CYS A 296 3.66 -17.35 7.24
CA CYS A 296 4.32 -16.82 6.04
C CYS A 296 5.86 -16.92 6.19
N ALA A 297 6.39 -18.13 6.35
CA ALA A 297 7.80 -18.38 6.65
C ALA A 297 8.77 -17.71 5.66
N ASN A 298 8.40 -17.63 4.38
CA ASN A 298 9.24 -17.15 3.29
C ASN A 298 8.84 -15.76 2.76
N LYS A 299 8.01 -15.02 3.51
CA LYS A 299 7.63 -13.64 3.13
C LYS A 299 8.23 -12.63 4.09
N CYS A 300 8.61 -11.49 3.56
CA CYS A 300 9.00 -10.37 4.39
C CYS A 300 7.75 -9.75 5.05
N LEU A 301 7.84 -9.48 6.35
CA LEU A 301 6.83 -8.76 7.12
C LEU A 301 7.31 -7.32 7.30
N ILE A 302 6.59 -6.40 6.66
CA ILE A 302 6.87 -4.96 6.73
C ILE A 302 5.83 -4.35 7.67
N GLY A 303 6.19 -4.16 8.93
CA GLY A 303 5.26 -3.78 9.99
C GLY A 303 5.89 -3.87 11.38
N GLY A 304 5.24 -4.61 12.27
CA GLY A 304 5.71 -4.92 13.62
C GLY A 304 5.21 -3.98 14.70
N THR A 305 4.56 -2.88 14.32
CA THR A 305 3.87 -1.98 15.26
C THR A 305 2.46 -1.65 14.75
N ASN A 306 1.82 -0.70 15.37
CA ASN A 306 0.57 -0.11 14.90
C ASN A 306 0.59 1.41 15.14
N ALA A 307 -0.23 2.16 14.42
CA ALA A 307 -0.20 3.62 14.47
C ALA A 307 -0.48 4.19 15.87
N SER A 308 -1.34 3.56 16.67
CA SER A 308 -1.66 4.07 18.02
C SER A 308 -0.48 3.93 18.98
N LEU A 309 0.36 2.92 18.83
CA LEU A 309 1.57 2.74 19.66
C LEU A 309 2.54 3.93 19.52
N TRP A 310 2.56 4.59 18.36
CA TRP A 310 3.45 5.74 18.12
C TRP A 310 3.02 7.02 18.82
N LEU A 311 1.88 7.01 19.51
CA LEU A 311 1.46 8.11 20.40
C LEU A 311 2.09 7.98 21.80
N GLU A 312 2.74 6.85 22.09
CA GLU A 312 3.40 6.58 23.36
C GLU A 312 4.85 7.13 23.37
N GLN A 313 5.48 7.07 24.54
CA GLN A 313 6.90 7.41 24.70
C GLN A 313 7.81 6.35 24.04
N ALA A 314 8.98 6.77 23.57
CA ALA A 314 9.92 5.87 22.90
C ALA A 314 10.23 4.58 23.68
N ALA A 315 10.30 4.66 25.02
CA ALA A 315 10.56 3.49 25.87
C ALA A 315 9.46 2.42 25.73
N ALA A 316 8.19 2.81 25.73
CA ALA A 316 7.06 1.87 25.58
C ALA A 316 7.03 1.23 24.17
N ILE A 317 7.36 2.00 23.13
CA ILE A 317 7.47 1.49 21.76
C ILE A 317 8.59 0.46 21.66
N ILE A 318 9.76 0.78 22.26
CA ILE A 318 10.92 -0.10 22.29
C ILE A 318 10.63 -1.39 23.02
N GLU A 319 10.02 -1.33 24.21
CA GLU A 319 9.63 -2.51 24.99
C GLU A 319 8.68 -3.42 24.21
N ALA A 320 7.71 -2.85 23.52
CA ALA A 320 6.78 -3.62 22.66
C ALA A 320 7.51 -4.30 21.49
N LEU A 321 8.42 -3.58 20.82
CA LEU A 321 9.22 -4.13 19.73
C LEU A 321 10.17 -5.23 20.22
N GLU A 322 10.87 -5.02 21.33
CA GLU A 322 11.80 -5.99 21.92
C GLU A 322 11.11 -7.29 22.23
N ARG A 323 9.99 -7.23 22.97
CA ARG A 323 9.16 -8.40 23.29
C ARG A 323 8.75 -9.17 22.03
N ASP A 324 8.25 -8.46 20.99
CA ASP A 324 7.72 -9.08 19.78
C ASP A 324 8.86 -9.65 18.90
N LEU A 325 10.01 -8.99 18.85
CA LEU A 325 11.19 -9.47 18.15
C LEU A 325 11.82 -10.68 18.86
N ASP A 326 11.93 -10.67 20.18
CA ASP A 326 12.52 -11.76 20.95
C ASP A 326 11.70 -13.05 20.87
N ALA A 327 10.39 -12.94 20.67
CA ALA A 327 9.52 -14.09 20.43
C ALA A 327 9.77 -14.80 19.09
N LEU A 328 10.46 -14.16 18.13
CA LEU A 328 10.65 -14.74 16.80
C LEU A 328 11.79 -15.78 16.77
N PRO A 329 11.65 -16.86 15.97
CA PRO A 329 12.71 -17.85 15.79
C PRO A 329 13.94 -17.29 15.04
N HIS A 330 13.77 -16.27 14.25
CA HIS A 330 14.81 -15.52 13.53
C HIS A 330 14.29 -14.15 13.09
N ARG A 331 15.21 -13.23 12.71
CA ARG A 331 14.89 -11.84 12.31
C ARG A 331 14.98 -11.60 10.80
N ARG A 332 15.15 -12.64 9.97
CA ARG A 332 15.18 -12.52 8.52
C ARG A 332 13.79 -12.13 7.99
N GLY A 333 13.78 -11.33 6.94
CA GLY A 333 12.54 -10.92 6.30
C GLY A 333 11.68 -10.02 7.18
N LEU A 334 12.28 -9.03 7.83
CA LEU A 334 11.59 -8.01 8.61
C LEU A 334 12.01 -6.61 8.16
N VAL A 335 11.04 -5.72 8.09
CA VAL A 335 11.24 -4.27 8.02
C VAL A 335 10.35 -3.63 9.09
N ILE A 336 10.95 -2.92 10.03
CA ILE A 336 10.20 -2.29 11.12
C ILE A 336 9.60 -0.98 10.63
N THR A 337 8.29 -0.84 10.82
CA THR A 337 7.54 0.35 10.39
C THR A 337 6.41 0.67 11.38
N SER A 338 5.79 1.84 11.22
CA SER A 338 4.55 2.22 11.91
C SER A 338 3.33 1.37 11.50
N ALA A 339 3.50 0.49 10.51
CA ALA A 339 2.47 -0.28 9.83
C ALA A 339 1.44 0.59 9.08
N GLY A 340 0.78 1.54 9.72
CA GLY A 340 0.03 2.62 9.07
C GLY A 340 0.90 3.87 8.81
N VAL A 341 0.30 4.93 8.26
CA VAL A 341 0.94 6.25 8.17
C VAL A 341 1.25 6.74 9.59
N MET A 342 2.43 7.34 9.77
CA MET A 342 2.86 7.88 11.06
C MET A 342 1.89 8.95 11.54
N PRO A 343 1.30 8.82 12.77
CA PRO A 343 0.44 9.85 13.31
C PRO A 343 1.17 11.18 13.45
N PRO A 344 0.55 12.31 13.08
CA PRO A 344 1.17 13.62 13.23
C PRO A 344 1.57 13.98 14.67
N ALA A 345 0.87 13.40 15.65
CA ALA A 345 1.17 13.59 17.08
C ALA A 345 2.41 12.82 17.57
N ALA A 346 2.94 11.86 16.81
CA ALA A 346 4.21 11.23 17.11
C ALA A 346 5.36 12.20 16.87
N SER A 347 6.19 12.49 17.87
CA SER A 347 7.29 13.45 17.72
C SER A 347 8.43 12.89 16.87
N PRO A 348 9.10 13.72 16.06
CA PRO A 348 10.28 13.29 15.30
C PRO A 348 11.39 12.74 16.21
N GLU A 349 11.54 13.27 17.42
CA GLU A 349 12.52 12.81 18.40
C GLU A 349 12.22 11.40 18.91
N THR A 350 10.94 11.10 19.19
CA THR A 350 10.49 9.74 19.54
C THR A 350 10.80 8.77 18.40
N ILE A 351 10.48 9.13 17.17
CA ILE A 351 10.74 8.29 15.99
C ILE A 351 12.26 8.05 15.83
N ARG A 352 13.08 9.09 16.02
CA ARG A 352 14.54 8.97 15.95
C ARG A 352 15.11 8.09 17.05
N ALA A 353 14.61 8.18 18.28
CA ALA A 353 15.03 7.33 19.40
C ALA A 353 14.73 5.85 19.10
N VAL A 354 13.52 5.54 18.61
CA VAL A 354 13.15 4.18 18.19
C VAL A 354 14.02 3.71 17.01
N ALA A 355 14.27 4.58 16.01
CA ALA A 355 15.15 4.26 14.89
C ALA A 355 16.56 3.88 15.36
N ALA A 356 17.12 4.62 16.31
CA ALA A 356 18.44 4.35 16.89
C ALA A 356 18.47 2.98 17.59
N TRP A 357 17.43 2.65 18.34
CA TRP A 357 17.30 1.36 18.99
C TRP A 357 17.18 0.22 17.99
N VAL A 358 16.30 0.33 16.97
CA VAL A 358 16.13 -0.70 15.91
C VAL A 358 17.45 -0.97 15.21
N LYS A 359 18.25 0.06 14.95
CA LYS A 359 19.59 -0.09 14.34
C LYS A 359 20.60 -0.79 15.22
N ALA A 360 20.48 -0.64 16.54
CA ALA A 360 21.36 -1.27 17.51
C ALA A 360 20.93 -2.70 17.89
N TYR A 361 19.68 -3.07 17.60
CA TYR A 361 19.14 -4.39 17.90
C TYR A 361 19.88 -5.48 17.12
N SER A 362 20.26 -6.56 17.82
CA SER A 362 21.02 -7.68 17.22
C SER A 362 20.12 -8.56 16.34
N VAL A 363 20.57 -8.86 15.13
CA VAL A 363 19.86 -9.70 14.13
C VAL A 363 20.51 -11.06 13.96
#